data_a967e9753628db26f478a6ad76edfc6d
#
_entry.id   a967e9753628db26f478a6ad76edfc6d
#
_cell.length_a   1.000
_cell.length_b   1.000
_cell.length_c   1.000
_cell.angle_alpha   90.00
_cell.angle_beta   90.00
_cell.angle_gamma   90.00
#
_symmetry.space_group_name_H-M   'P 1'
#
loop_
_entity.id
_entity.type
_entity.pdbx_description
1 polymer ?
#
loop_
_entity_poly.entity_id
_entity_poly.type
_entity_poly.pdbx_seq_one_letter_code
_entity_poly.pdbx_strand_id
1 'polypeptide(L)'
;MNIIPRKKTRRISLGSVKIGNCAPVAVQSMCNTDTRDAAKTLDQIVRLEQAGCELVRLAVPDEEAARALGSIRKGTNMPLIADIHFDHRLALEAVKQGVDGLRINPGNIGGRDKVSEVVRACADKGIPIRIGVNAGSLEKHLLEKYEHPTPEAIVESAFGHIRILEDLNFTNLKVSLKASDVMTTVASYRLFSEKSDYPLHIGISEAGTLFSGTIKSSVGLGILLAEGIGDTMRVSLTADPVEEVRVAYEILKALKVRQRGVNIISCPTCGRTEINIIGLAQEVEKRLAHIKEPITVAVMGCVVNGPGEAREAHIGIAGGKGVGLLFKHGEIVKKIDEKDLADILVGEVEKIVNEKKSGAGSQ
;
A
#
# COMPACT_ATOMS: atom_id res chain seq x y z
N MET A 1 -12.05 7.05 20.02
CA MET A 1 -12.46 5.96 19.09
C MET A 1 -11.70 4.72 19.50
N ASN A 2 -12.37 3.65 19.87
CA ASN A 2 -11.69 2.37 20.11
C ASN A 2 -11.29 1.77 18.74
N ILE A 3 -10.06 2.06 18.34
CA ILE A 3 -9.46 1.35 17.18
C ILE A 3 -9.29 -0.10 17.65
N ILE A 4 -9.87 -1.05 16.93
CA ILE A 4 -9.68 -2.47 17.22
C ILE A 4 -8.18 -2.75 17.16
N PRO A 5 -7.58 -3.34 18.21
CA PRO A 5 -6.16 -3.64 18.20
C PRO A 5 -5.81 -4.52 17.00
N ARG A 6 -4.70 -4.22 16.34
CA ARG A 6 -4.25 -5.04 15.21
C ARG A 6 -4.01 -6.48 15.66
N LYS A 7 -4.48 -7.42 14.85
CA LYS A 7 -4.25 -8.84 15.08
C LYS A 7 -2.75 -9.12 15.14
N LYS A 8 -2.32 -9.83 16.16
CA LYS A 8 -0.92 -10.27 16.29
C LYS A 8 -0.70 -11.49 15.38
N THR A 9 0.10 -11.31 14.35
CA THR A 9 0.50 -12.34 13.37
C THR A 9 1.95 -12.75 13.58
N ARG A 10 2.39 -13.84 12.96
CA ARG A 10 3.81 -14.26 12.96
C ARG A 10 4.67 -13.16 12.34
N ARG A 11 5.90 -13.04 12.81
CA ARG A 11 6.86 -12.09 12.22
C ARG A 11 7.62 -12.76 11.10
N ILE A 12 7.66 -12.12 9.94
CA ILE A 12 8.56 -12.44 8.84
C ILE A 12 9.33 -11.18 8.43
N SER A 13 10.42 -11.34 7.67
CA SER A 13 11.18 -10.22 7.10
C SER A 13 11.28 -10.39 5.58
N LEU A 14 11.10 -9.29 4.86
CA LEU A 14 11.24 -9.23 3.41
C LEU A 14 12.28 -8.15 3.11
N GLY A 15 13.52 -8.54 2.88
CA GLY A 15 14.66 -7.64 2.91
C GLY A 15 14.73 -6.90 4.25
N SER A 16 14.79 -5.59 4.20
CA SER A 16 14.82 -4.72 5.40
C SER A 16 13.46 -4.53 6.08
N VAL A 17 12.34 -4.91 5.43
CA VAL A 17 10.98 -4.65 5.91
C VAL A 17 10.48 -5.80 6.80
N LYS A 18 10.16 -5.47 8.04
CA LYS A 18 9.53 -6.40 9.00
C LYS A 18 8.01 -6.41 8.78
N ILE A 19 7.40 -7.59 8.76
CA ILE A 19 5.99 -7.82 8.48
C ILE A 19 5.41 -8.70 9.58
N GLY A 20 4.19 -8.40 10.02
CA GLY A 20 3.53 -9.13 11.11
C GLY A 20 3.95 -8.67 12.50
N ASN A 21 3.38 -9.29 13.53
CA ASN A 21 3.63 -8.97 14.94
C ASN A 21 3.51 -7.48 15.24
N CYS A 22 2.44 -6.85 14.74
CA CYS A 22 2.14 -5.42 14.89
C CYS A 22 3.17 -4.46 14.26
N ALA A 23 4.09 -4.93 13.39
CA ALA A 23 4.91 -4.03 12.57
C ALA A 23 4.00 -3.11 11.72
N PRO A 24 4.45 -1.90 11.34
CA PRO A 24 3.65 -1.00 10.50
C PRO A 24 3.15 -1.72 9.24
N VAL A 25 1.90 -1.46 8.83
CA VAL A 25 1.35 -2.02 7.58
C VAL A 25 2.19 -1.54 6.41
N ALA A 26 2.88 -2.46 5.72
CA ALA A 26 3.77 -2.08 4.63
C ALA A 26 3.01 -1.90 3.31
N VAL A 27 3.34 -0.83 2.60
CA VAL A 27 2.76 -0.51 1.28
C VAL A 27 3.59 -1.18 0.19
N GLN A 28 2.94 -2.04 -0.58
CA GLN A 28 3.51 -2.73 -1.72
C GLN A 28 2.87 -2.22 -3.02
N SER A 29 3.65 -2.09 -4.09
CA SER A 29 3.15 -1.95 -5.45
C SER A 29 3.77 -2.99 -6.38
N MET A 30 3.48 -2.91 -7.65
CA MET A 30 3.99 -3.82 -8.68
C MET A 30 4.35 -3.02 -9.92
N CYS A 31 5.54 -3.24 -10.46
CA CYS A 31 5.91 -2.67 -11.74
C CYS A 31 5.02 -3.20 -12.85
N ASN A 32 4.68 -2.33 -13.79
CA ASN A 32 3.99 -2.66 -15.04
C ASN A 32 4.91 -2.58 -16.26
N THR A 33 6.21 -2.32 -16.03
CA THR A 33 7.25 -2.42 -17.04
C THR A 33 7.55 -3.87 -17.38
N ASP A 34 8.08 -4.13 -18.57
CA ASP A 34 8.66 -5.43 -18.89
C ASP A 34 9.91 -5.64 -18.01
N THR A 35 9.91 -6.70 -17.20
CA THR A 35 11.02 -7.00 -16.26
C THR A 35 12.34 -7.27 -17.00
N ARG A 36 12.30 -7.70 -18.26
CA ARG A 36 13.48 -7.88 -19.13
C ARG A 36 14.19 -6.54 -19.40
N ASP A 37 13.45 -5.43 -19.45
CA ASP A 37 14.01 -4.08 -19.54
C ASP A 37 14.37 -3.57 -18.12
N ALA A 38 15.55 -3.96 -17.65
CA ALA A 38 16.03 -3.63 -16.31
C ALA A 38 16.12 -2.11 -16.09
N ALA A 39 16.48 -1.33 -17.12
CA ALA A 39 16.62 0.12 -17.02
C ALA A 39 15.28 0.80 -16.76
N LYS A 40 14.27 0.52 -17.58
CA LYS A 40 12.90 1.08 -17.37
C LYS A 40 12.29 0.59 -16.08
N THR A 41 12.56 -0.65 -15.68
CA THR A 41 12.06 -1.20 -14.42
C THR A 41 12.69 -0.49 -13.22
N LEU A 42 14.00 -0.20 -13.27
CA LEU A 42 14.68 0.59 -12.23
C LEU A 42 14.13 2.02 -12.15
N ASP A 43 13.91 2.69 -13.26
CA ASP A 43 13.31 4.04 -13.27
C ASP A 43 11.93 4.02 -12.60
N GLN A 44 11.12 3.01 -12.87
CA GLN A 44 9.82 2.86 -12.22
C GLN A 44 9.95 2.55 -10.72
N ILE A 45 10.90 1.71 -10.31
CA ILE A 45 11.18 1.43 -8.88
C ILE A 45 11.56 2.72 -8.15
N VAL A 46 12.41 3.56 -8.73
CA VAL A 46 12.78 4.86 -8.13
C VAL A 46 11.56 5.76 -7.93
N ARG A 47 10.67 5.84 -8.92
CA ARG A 47 9.42 6.60 -8.79
C ARG A 47 8.50 6.05 -7.69
N LEU A 48 8.40 4.74 -7.59
CA LEU A 48 7.63 4.07 -6.53
C LEU A 48 8.23 4.32 -5.15
N GLU A 49 9.56 4.25 -5.01
CA GLU A 49 10.26 4.54 -3.76
C GLU A 49 10.06 6.00 -3.31
N GLN A 50 10.14 6.94 -4.25
CA GLN A 50 9.87 8.36 -3.98
C GLN A 50 8.44 8.58 -3.49
N ALA A 51 7.46 7.87 -4.06
CA ALA A 51 6.06 7.90 -3.60
C ALA A 51 5.86 7.24 -2.22
N GLY A 52 6.83 6.43 -1.76
CA GLY A 52 6.80 5.77 -0.46
C GLY A 52 6.48 4.27 -0.51
N CYS A 53 6.55 3.65 -1.67
CA CYS A 53 6.49 2.20 -1.78
C CYS A 53 7.60 1.56 -0.94
N GLU A 54 7.29 0.49 -0.23
CA GLU A 54 8.24 -0.18 0.66
C GLU A 54 8.63 -1.57 0.14
N LEU A 55 7.80 -2.14 -0.73
CA LEU A 55 7.99 -3.47 -1.33
C LEU A 55 7.58 -3.40 -2.80
N VAL A 56 8.43 -3.84 -3.70
CA VAL A 56 8.11 -3.88 -5.13
C VAL A 56 8.02 -5.31 -5.63
N ARG A 57 6.93 -5.61 -6.37
CA ARG A 57 6.73 -6.90 -7.03
C ARG A 57 7.00 -6.77 -8.53
N LEU A 58 7.71 -7.74 -9.08
CA LEU A 58 8.09 -7.82 -10.48
C LEU A 58 7.51 -9.10 -11.09
N ALA A 59 6.90 -9.00 -12.27
CA ALA A 59 6.44 -10.18 -13.01
C ALA A 59 7.64 -10.94 -13.60
N VAL A 60 7.62 -12.26 -13.49
CA VAL A 60 8.68 -13.13 -14.04
C VAL A 60 8.03 -14.16 -14.97
N PRO A 61 7.73 -13.77 -16.22
CA PRO A 61 7.06 -14.65 -17.17
C PRO A 61 7.97 -15.73 -17.75
N ASP A 62 9.28 -15.49 -17.83
CA ASP A 62 10.26 -16.34 -18.49
C ASP A 62 11.66 -16.22 -17.87
N GLU A 63 12.60 -16.98 -18.43
CA GLU A 63 13.99 -17.07 -17.96
C GLU A 63 14.77 -15.76 -18.17
N GLU A 64 14.48 -15.02 -19.23
CA GLU A 64 15.12 -13.73 -19.51
C GLU A 64 14.74 -12.71 -18.44
N ALA A 65 13.45 -12.62 -18.09
CA ALA A 65 12.95 -11.80 -16.99
C ALA A 65 13.55 -12.24 -15.64
N ALA A 66 13.67 -13.56 -15.40
CA ALA A 66 14.28 -14.07 -14.18
C ALA A 66 15.75 -13.64 -14.04
N ARG A 67 16.53 -13.70 -15.12
CA ARG A 67 17.94 -13.26 -15.13
C ARG A 67 18.10 -11.75 -14.99
N ALA A 68 17.18 -10.96 -15.57
CA ALA A 68 17.18 -9.51 -15.45
C ALA A 68 17.05 -9.02 -13.99
N LEU A 69 16.42 -9.81 -13.10
CA LEU A 69 16.33 -9.50 -11.68
C LEU A 69 17.69 -9.22 -11.03
N GLY A 70 18.77 -9.88 -11.47
CA GLY A 70 20.11 -9.65 -10.95
C GLY A 70 20.65 -8.26 -11.27
N SER A 71 20.37 -7.74 -12.46
CA SER A 71 20.71 -6.37 -12.83
C SER A 71 19.84 -5.36 -12.09
N ILE A 72 18.55 -5.63 -11.96
CA ILE A 72 17.63 -4.79 -11.19
C ILE A 72 18.07 -4.75 -9.70
N ARG A 73 18.44 -5.89 -9.10
CA ARG A 73 18.90 -5.97 -7.71
C ARG A 73 20.13 -5.10 -7.44
N LYS A 74 21.05 -5.03 -8.40
CA LYS A 74 22.26 -4.18 -8.26
C LYS A 74 21.97 -2.68 -8.30
N GLY A 75 20.87 -2.29 -8.93
CA GLY A 75 20.47 -0.88 -9.10
C GLY A 75 19.55 -0.34 -8.00
N THR A 76 19.07 -1.16 -7.06
CA THR A 76 18.18 -0.69 -6.00
C THR A 76 18.37 -1.44 -4.69
N ASN A 77 18.08 -0.77 -3.57
CA ASN A 77 17.98 -1.39 -2.24
C ASN A 77 16.53 -1.74 -1.84
N MET A 78 15.57 -1.41 -2.68
CA MET A 78 14.16 -1.77 -2.46
C MET A 78 14.00 -3.28 -2.35
N PRO A 79 13.25 -3.80 -1.37
CA PRO A 79 12.93 -5.23 -1.31
C PRO A 79 12.11 -5.66 -2.54
N LEU A 80 12.63 -6.66 -3.27
CA LEU A 80 12.09 -7.17 -4.52
C LEU A 80 11.36 -8.49 -4.30
N ILE A 81 10.16 -8.60 -4.87
CA ILE A 81 9.34 -9.81 -4.85
C ILE A 81 9.18 -10.31 -6.28
N ALA A 82 9.63 -11.53 -6.57
CA ALA A 82 9.37 -12.16 -7.84
C ALA A 82 7.98 -12.82 -7.85
N ASP A 83 7.20 -12.51 -8.89
CA ASP A 83 5.86 -13.07 -9.11
C ASP A 83 5.92 -14.17 -10.14
N ILE A 84 5.78 -15.42 -9.68
CA ILE A 84 5.96 -16.62 -10.49
C ILE A 84 4.68 -17.45 -10.45
N HIS A 85 4.21 -17.88 -11.61
CA HIS A 85 2.91 -18.54 -11.71
C HIS A 85 2.99 -20.05 -11.92
N PHE A 86 3.86 -20.56 -12.81
CA PHE A 86 3.78 -21.94 -13.28
C PHE A 86 5.10 -22.72 -13.28
N ASP A 87 6.25 -22.07 -13.37
CA ASP A 87 7.54 -22.75 -13.53
C ASP A 87 8.44 -22.56 -12.31
N HIS A 88 8.72 -23.67 -11.61
CA HIS A 88 9.62 -23.68 -10.45
C HIS A 88 11.05 -23.22 -10.77
N ARG A 89 11.53 -23.42 -12.03
CA ARG A 89 12.89 -23.02 -12.43
C ARG A 89 13.05 -21.51 -12.41
N LEU A 90 11.98 -20.76 -12.75
CA LEU A 90 11.97 -19.31 -12.64
C LEU A 90 12.06 -18.87 -11.18
N ALA A 91 11.42 -19.60 -10.25
CA ALA A 91 11.54 -19.34 -8.82
C ALA A 91 12.97 -19.55 -8.32
N LEU A 92 13.61 -20.65 -8.71
CA LEU A 92 15.00 -20.94 -8.35
C LEU A 92 15.96 -19.89 -8.91
N GLU A 93 15.79 -19.49 -10.18
CA GLU A 93 16.61 -18.43 -10.79
C GLU A 93 16.38 -17.08 -10.08
N ALA A 94 15.14 -16.70 -9.77
CA ALA A 94 14.85 -15.46 -9.03
C ALA A 94 15.53 -15.46 -7.65
N VAL A 95 15.49 -16.57 -6.91
CA VAL A 95 16.20 -16.73 -5.63
C VAL A 95 17.70 -16.58 -5.80
N LYS A 96 18.27 -17.16 -6.87
CA LYS A 96 19.70 -17.03 -7.21
C LYS A 96 20.08 -15.57 -7.50
N GLN A 97 19.23 -14.84 -8.20
CA GLN A 97 19.41 -13.42 -8.55
C GLN A 97 19.21 -12.45 -7.37
N GLY A 98 18.83 -12.95 -6.19
CA GLY A 98 18.85 -12.15 -4.96
C GLY A 98 17.58 -11.38 -4.68
N VAL A 99 16.40 -11.90 -5.06
CA VAL A 99 15.12 -11.34 -4.62
C VAL A 99 14.91 -11.57 -3.12
N ASP A 100 14.12 -10.70 -2.50
CA ASP A 100 13.82 -10.74 -1.07
C ASP A 100 12.55 -11.54 -0.74
N GLY A 101 11.77 -11.92 -1.74
CA GLY A 101 10.55 -12.71 -1.58
C GLY A 101 10.06 -13.32 -2.86
N LEU A 102 9.30 -14.40 -2.74
CA LEU A 102 8.57 -15.01 -3.85
C LEU A 102 7.06 -14.89 -3.67
N ARG A 103 6.35 -14.71 -4.76
CA ARG A 103 4.90 -14.95 -4.83
C ARG A 103 4.65 -16.15 -5.73
N ILE A 104 4.11 -17.20 -5.18
CA ILE A 104 3.75 -18.43 -5.88
C ILE A 104 2.42 -18.98 -5.35
N ASN A 105 1.86 -19.93 -6.11
CA ASN A 105 0.89 -20.90 -5.60
C ASN A 105 1.55 -22.29 -5.66
N PRO A 106 1.86 -22.93 -4.53
CA PRO A 106 2.59 -24.20 -4.52
C PRO A 106 1.93 -25.28 -5.39
N GLY A 107 0.60 -25.32 -5.47
CA GLY A 107 -0.12 -26.27 -6.32
C GLY A 107 0.05 -26.04 -7.83
N ASN A 108 0.57 -24.89 -8.27
CA ASN A 108 0.65 -24.53 -9.70
C ASN A 108 2.07 -24.61 -10.27
N ILE A 109 3.11 -24.67 -9.44
CA ILE A 109 4.50 -24.62 -9.90
C ILE A 109 5.11 -26.01 -10.18
N GLY A 110 4.32 -27.07 -10.02
CA GLY A 110 4.72 -28.44 -10.33
C GLY A 110 4.43 -29.42 -9.19
N GLY A 111 4.96 -30.64 -9.33
CA GLY A 111 4.81 -31.68 -8.30
C GLY A 111 5.58 -31.37 -7.01
N ARG A 112 5.37 -32.22 -5.98
CA ARG A 112 5.94 -32.05 -4.64
C ARG A 112 7.46 -31.88 -4.64
N ASP A 113 8.18 -32.58 -5.49
CA ASP A 113 9.64 -32.47 -5.60
C ASP A 113 10.08 -31.08 -6.03
N LYS A 114 9.41 -30.51 -7.04
CA LYS A 114 9.68 -29.15 -7.53
C LYS A 114 9.38 -28.07 -6.50
N VAL A 115 8.26 -28.23 -5.76
CA VAL A 115 7.94 -27.35 -4.63
C VAL A 115 9.01 -27.45 -3.55
N SER A 116 9.49 -28.68 -3.24
CA SER A 116 10.55 -28.92 -2.25
C SER A 116 11.86 -28.22 -2.63
N GLU A 117 12.24 -28.22 -3.91
CA GLU A 117 13.42 -27.49 -4.39
C GLU A 117 13.32 -25.99 -4.14
N VAL A 118 12.17 -25.38 -4.49
CA VAL A 118 11.93 -23.96 -4.27
C VAL A 118 11.93 -23.62 -2.77
N VAL A 119 11.26 -24.43 -1.96
CA VAL A 119 11.19 -24.25 -0.50
C VAL A 119 12.58 -24.32 0.12
N ARG A 120 13.40 -25.31 -0.28
CA ARG A 120 14.79 -25.44 0.20
C ARG A 120 15.61 -24.21 -0.17
N ALA A 121 15.57 -23.76 -1.43
CA ALA A 121 16.27 -22.58 -1.87
C ALA A 121 15.86 -21.30 -1.11
N CYS A 122 14.56 -21.17 -0.79
CA CYS A 122 14.05 -20.08 0.02
C CYS A 122 14.49 -20.18 1.48
N ALA A 123 14.47 -21.38 2.07
CA ALA A 123 14.89 -21.62 3.45
C ALA A 123 16.39 -21.29 3.65
N ASP A 124 17.24 -21.75 2.74
CA ASP A 124 18.69 -21.53 2.77
C ASP A 124 19.05 -20.04 2.77
N LYS A 125 18.23 -19.20 2.14
CA LYS A 125 18.43 -17.74 2.05
C LYS A 125 17.53 -16.93 2.98
N GLY A 126 16.65 -17.56 3.75
CA GLY A 126 15.68 -16.90 4.62
C GLY A 126 14.60 -16.08 3.88
N ILE A 127 14.35 -16.42 2.61
CA ILE A 127 13.38 -15.71 1.74
C ILE A 127 11.95 -16.16 2.05
N PRO A 128 11.02 -15.25 2.40
CA PRO A 128 9.63 -15.59 2.62
C PRO A 128 8.89 -15.87 1.32
N ILE A 129 7.93 -16.79 1.39
CA ILE A 129 7.02 -17.12 0.30
C ILE A 129 5.65 -16.47 0.56
N ARG A 130 5.08 -15.81 -0.43
CA ARG A 130 3.68 -15.39 -0.40
C ARG A 130 2.82 -16.37 -1.21
N ILE A 131 1.90 -17.02 -0.52
CA ILE A 131 0.82 -17.77 -1.14
C ILE A 131 -0.24 -16.78 -1.62
N GLY A 132 -0.56 -16.81 -2.93
CA GLY A 132 -1.48 -15.83 -3.53
C GLY A 132 -2.71 -16.50 -4.12
N VAL A 133 -3.75 -16.72 -3.32
CA VAL A 133 -5.04 -17.23 -3.81
C VAL A 133 -5.86 -16.11 -4.44
N ASN A 134 -6.34 -16.34 -5.65
CA ASN A 134 -7.27 -15.46 -6.33
C ASN A 134 -8.56 -16.25 -6.68
N ALA A 135 -9.72 -15.64 -6.48
CA ALA A 135 -11.01 -16.24 -6.80
C ALA A 135 -11.12 -16.77 -8.25
N GLY A 136 -10.51 -16.05 -9.21
CA GLY A 136 -10.50 -16.43 -10.62
C GLY A 136 -9.58 -17.60 -10.99
N SER A 137 -8.81 -18.16 -10.04
CA SER A 137 -7.86 -19.24 -10.29
C SER A 137 -7.88 -20.32 -9.21
N LEU A 138 -9.06 -20.58 -8.65
CA LEU A 138 -9.26 -21.67 -7.71
C LEU A 138 -9.13 -23.03 -8.39
N GLU A 139 -8.72 -24.03 -7.61
CA GLU A 139 -8.60 -25.41 -8.04
C GLU A 139 -9.96 -25.98 -8.45
N LYS A 140 -9.96 -26.81 -9.53
CA LYS A 140 -11.15 -27.36 -10.13
C LYS A 140 -12.03 -28.12 -9.12
N HIS A 141 -11.43 -28.92 -8.24
CA HIS A 141 -12.16 -29.68 -7.23
C HIS A 141 -12.88 -28.79 -6.20
N LEU A 142 -12.34 -27.58 -5.91
CA LEU A 142 -13.01 -26.60 -5.04
C LEU A 142 -14.18 -25.94 -5.76
N LEU A 143 -14.02 -25.61 -7.05
CA LEU A 143 -15.13 -25.10 -7.86
C LEU A 143 -16.26 -26.12 -8.02
N GLU A 144 -15.94 -27.43 -8.13
CA GLU A 144 -16.94 -28.51 -8.14
C GLU A 144 -17.66 -28.65 -6.78
N LYS A 145 -16.92 -28.45 -5.66
CA LYS A 145 -17.47 -28.57 -4.30
C LYS A 145 -18.34 -27.37 -3.91
N TYR A 146 -17.95 -26.15 -4.29
CA TYR A 146 -18.60 -24.91 -3.85
C TYR A 146 -19.41 -24.22 -4.95
N GLU A 147 -19.46 -24.78 -6.16
CA GLU A 147 -20.15 -24.28 -7.36
C GLU A 147 -19.61 -22.94 -7.90
N HIS A 148 -19.11 -22.07 -7.01
CA HIS A 148 -18.50 -20.77 -7.35
C HIS A 148 -17.45 -20.35 -6.31
N PRO A 149 -16.63 -19.33 -6.57
CA PRO A 149 -15.62 -18.84 -5.64
C PRO A 149 -16.23 -18.18 -4.39
N THR A 150 -16.57 -19.01 -3.39
CA THR A 150 -17.02 -18.52 -2.07
C THR A 150 -15.85 -18.17 -1.16
N PRO A 151 -16.05 -17.41 -0.07
CA PRO A 151 -15.03 -17.16 0.95
C PRO A 151 -14.43 -18.47 1.51
N GLU A 152 -15.26 -19.50 1.72
CA GLU A 152 -14.86 -20.81 2.22
C GLU A 152 -13.96 -21.53 1.21
N ALA A 153 -14.29 -21.51 -0.08
CA ALA A 153 -13.47 -22.09 -1.15
C ALA A 153 -12.09 -21.43 -1.23
N ILE A 154 -12.05 -20.08 -1.15
CA ILE A 154 -10.80 -19.29 -1.17
C ILE A 154 -9.93 -19.63 0.04
N VAL A 155 -10.51 -19.75 1.22
CA VAL A 155 -9.80 -20.07 2.46
C VAL A 155 -9.35 -21.54 2.46
N GLU A 156 -10.16 -22.48 1.97
CA GLU A 156 -9.77 -23.90 1.85
C GLU A 156 -8.57 -24.06 0.90
N SER A 157 -8.59 -23.38 -0.25
CA SER A 157 -7.45 -23.31 -1.17
C SER A 157 -6.18 -22.81 -0.46
N ALA A 158 -6.29 -21.71 0.28
CA ALA A 158 -5.14 -21.16 1.00
C ALA A 158 -4.56 -22.15 2.01
N PHE A 159 -5.40 -22.82 2.81
CA PHE A 159 -4.93 -23.85 3.75
C PHE A 159 -4.36 -25.08 3.03
N GLY A 160 -4.89 -25.45 1.87
CA GLY A 160 -4.30 -26.48 1.03
C GLY A 160 -2.85 -26.16 0.65
N HIS A 161 -2.61 -24.95 0.17
CA HIS A 161 -1.27 -24.48 -0.18
C HIS A 161 -0.34 -24.30 1.03
N ILE A 162 -0.88 -23.84 2.17
CA ILE A 162 -0.11 -23.73 3.43
C ILE A 162 0.38 -25.10 3.87
N ARG A 163 -0.49 -26.11 3.88
CA ARG A 163 -0.13 -27.48 4.28
C ARG A 163 1.01 -28.05 3.44
N ILE A 164 1.04 -27.78 2.12
CA ILE A 164 2.15 -28.21 1.26
C ILE A 164 3.49 -27.65 1.76
N LEU A 165 3.53 -26.39 2.21
CA LEU A 165 4.75 -25.78 2.72
C LEU A 165 5.06 -26.23 4.16
N GLU A 166 4.05 -26.39 5.01
CA GLU A 166 4.22 -26.88 6.39
C GLU A 166 4.71 -28.32 6.43
N ASP A 167 4.26 -29.19 5.51
CA ASP A 167 4.76 -30.57 5.34
C ASP A 167 6.26 -30.60 4.97
N LEU A 168 6.79 -29.50 4.43
CA LEU A 168 8.21 -29.30 4.15
C LEU A 168 8.92 -28.51 5.27
N ASN A 169 8.29 -28.36 6.44
CA ASN A 169 8.77 -27.58 7.59
C ASN A 169 9.05 -26.10 7.26
N PHE A 170 8.32 -25.52 6.30
CA PHE A 170 8.48 -24.12 5.91
C PHE A 170 7.31 -23.25 6.38
N THR A 171 7.59 -22.37 7.33
CA THR A 171 6.60 -21.46 7.93
C THR A 171 6.92 -19.98 7.70
N ASN A 172 8.01 -19.65 6.98
CA ASN A 172 8.35 -18.27 6.61
C ASN A 172 7.49 -17.81 5.42
N LEU A 173 6.19 -17.65 5.66
CA LEU A 173 5.23 -17.34 4.61
C LEU A 173 4.23 -16.27 5.02
N LYS A 174 3.58 -15.65 4.04
CA LYS A 174 2.40 -14.78 4.17
C LYS A 174 1.35 -15.17 3.14
N VAL A 175 0.10 -14.77 3.36
CA VAL A 175 -1.04 -15.19 2.54
C VAL A 175 -1.78 -13.99 1.96
N SER A 176 -2.34 -14.16 0.77
CA SER A 176 -3.29 -13.22 0.19
C SER A 176 -4.49 -13.96 -0.41
N LEU A 177 -5.69 -13.43 -0.16
CA LEU A 177 -7.00 -14.01 -0.48
C LEU A 177 -7.80 -12.96 -1.22
N LYS A 178 -7.73 -12.94 -2.55
CA LYS A 178 -8.25 -11.82 -3.35
C LYS A 178 -9.37 -12.27 -4.28
N ALA A 179 -10.41 -11.46 -4.31
CA ALA A 179 -11.46 -11.50 -5.32
C ALA A 179 -11.66 -10.09 -5.91
N SER A 180 -12.39 -9.98 -7.02
CA SER A 180 -12.84 -8.71 -7.60
C SER A 180 -14.03 -8.14 -6.84
N ASP A 181 -14.85 -9.00 -6.22
CA ASP A 181 -15.91 -8.60 -5.31
C ASP A 181 -15.33 -8.24 -3.93
N VAL A 182 -15.70 -7.05 -3.46
CA VAL A 182 -15.17 -6.47 -2.21
C VAL A 182 -15.62 -7.28 -1.00
N MET A 183 -16.90 -7.67 -0.94
CA MET A 183 -17.44 -8.34 0.24
C MET A 183 -16.95 -9.79 0.33
N THR A 184 -16.83 -10.49 -0.79
CA THR A 184 -16.18 -11.81 -0.85
C THR A 184 -14.74 -11.75 -0.37
N THR A 185 -13.99 -10.73 -0.78
CA THR A 185 -12.60 -10.51 -0.30
C THR A 185 -12.58 -10.28 1.20
N VAL A 186 -13.40 -9.37 1.73
CA VAL A 186 -13.48 -9.07 3.17
C VAL A 186 -13.84 -10.32 3.97
N ALA A 187 -14.87 -11.07 3.55
CA ALA A 187 -15.29 -12.30 4.22
C ALA A 187 -14.18 -13.36 4.23
N SER A 188 -13.45 -13.52 3.11
CA SER A 188 -12.32 -14.46 3.02
C SER A 188 -11.19 -14.12 4.00
N TYR A 189 -10.82 -12.85 4.10
CA TYR A 189 -9.79 -12.41 5.05
C TYR A 189 -10.23 -12.55 6.51
N ARG A 190 -11.49 -12.23 6.85
CA ARG A 190 -12.05 -12.45 8.18
C ARG A 190 -11.97 -13.93 8.57
N LEU A 191 -12.54 -14.79 7.72
CA LEU A 191 -12.58 -16.23 7.96
C LEU A 191 -11.17 -16.84 8.10
N PHE A 192 -10.21 -16.42 7.28
CA PHE A 192 -8.83 -16.86 7.38
C PHE A 192 -8.18 -16.31 8.67
N SER A 193 -8.41 -15.03 8.98
CA SER A 193 -7.85 -14.38 10.14
C SER A 193 -8.29 -15.02 11.45
N GLU A 194 -9.50 -15.56 11.54
CA GLU A 194 -9.97 -16.31 12.72
C GLU A 194 -9.23 -17.62 12.94
N LYS A 195 -8.79 -18.26 11.86
CA LYS A 195 -8.23 -19.63 11.86
C LYS A 195 -6.70 -19.69 11.80
N SER A 196 -6.02 -18.56 11.53
CA SER A 196 -4.58 -18.54 11.27
C SER A 196 -3.92 -17.28 11.79
N ASP A 197 -2.65 -17.38 12.17
CA ASP A 197 -1.78 -16.30 12.59
C ASP A 197 -0.70 -15.93 11.53
N TYR A 198 -0.78 -16.48 10.32
CA TYR A 198 0.09 -16.08 9.22
C TYR A 198 -0.17 -14.63 8.79
N PRO A 199 0.89 -13.84 8.50
CA PRO A 199 0.74 -12.46 8.03
C PRO A 199 -0.08 -12.38 6.75
N LEU A 200 -0.89 -11.34 6.65
CA LEU A 200 -1.80 -11.14 5.53
C LEU A 200 -1.35 -10.00 4.63
N HIS A 201 -1.33 -10.28 3.32
CA HIS A 201 -1.21 -9.27 2.28
C HIS A 201 -2.59 -8.96 1.70
N ILE A 202 -3.17 -7.85 2.13
CA ILE A 202 -4.52 -7.46 1.75
C ILE A 202 -4.56 -6.64 0.44
N GLY A 203 -5.64 -6.76 -0.30
CA GLY A 203 -5.87 -6.03 -1.55
C GLY A 203 -7.13 -6.54 -2.26
N ILE A 204 -7.73 -5.70 -3.09
CA ILE A 204 -8.81 -6.06 -3.98
C ILE A 204 -8.21 -6.36 -5.36
N SER A 205 -8.57 -7.50 -5.98
CA SER A 205 -8.17 -7.81 -7.36
C SER A 205 -9.05 -7.06 -8.34
N GLU A 206 -8.45 -6.61 -9.46
CA GLU A 206 -9.22 -6.05 -10.59
C GLU A 206 -10.18 -4.92 -10.16
N ALA A 207 -9.70 -4.05 -9.26
CA ALA A 207 -10.55 -3.02 -8.67
C ALA A 207 -11.09 -2.02 -9.72
N GLY A 208 -10.35 -1.80 -10.81
CA GLY A 208 -10.77 -0.96 -11.93
C GLY A 208 -9.89 0.26 -12.15
N THR A 209 -10.45 1.27 -12.83
CA THR A 209 -9.76 2.54 -13.14
C THR A 209 -9.46 3.35 -11.87
N LEU A 210 -8.70 4.44 -12.01
CA LEU A 210 -8.27 5.28 -10.88
C LEU A 210 -9.45 5.63 -9.95
N PHE A 211 -10.56 6.12 -10.47
CA PHE A 211 -11.70 6.54 -9.65
C PHE A 211 -12.41 5.34 -8.99
N SER A 212 -12.94 4.41 -9.79
CA SER A 212 -13.72 3.28 -9.26
C SER A 212 -12.86 2.31 -8.45
N GLY A 213 -11.62 2.09 -8.87
CA GLY A 213 -10.67 1.23 -8.18
C GLY A 213 -10.24 1.80 -6.83
N THR A 214 -10.10 3.12 -6.73
CA THR A 214 -9.83 3.81 -5.44
C THR A 214 -11.01 3.57 -4.49
N ILE A 215 -12.25 3.75 -4.94
CA ILE A 215 -13.43 3.55 -4.08
C ILE A 215 -13.51 2.10 -3.58
N LYS A 216 -13.42 1.11 -4.49
CA LYS A 216 -13.48 -0.32 -4.12
C LYS A 216 -12.36 -0.70 -3.15
N SER A 217 -11.14 -0.24 -3.42
CA SER A 217 -9.98 -0.49 -2.55
C SER A 217 -10.16 0.18 -1.20
N SER A 218 -10.63 1.42 -1.16
CA SER A 218 -10.84 2.15 0.09
C SER A 218 -11.89 1.47 0.97
N VAL A 219 -12.98 0.97 0.37
CA VAL A 219 -14.02 0.23 1.11
C VAL A 219 -13.45 -1.08 1.65
N GLY A 220 -12.91 -1.93 0.79
CA GLY A 220 -12.47 -3.27 1.21
C GLY A 220 -11.27 -3.24 2.16
N LEU A 221 -10.23 -2.48 1.83
CA LEU A 221 -9.06 -2.33 2.70
C LEU A 221 -9.39 -1.54 3.96
N GLY A 222 -10.29 -0.55 3.86
CA GLY A 222 -10.76 0.23 4.99
C GLY A 222 -11.44 -0.63 6.05
N ILE A 223 -12.36 -1.53 5.64
CA ILE A 223 -13.02 -2.48 6.55
C ILE A 223 -11.97 -3.36 7.23
N LEU A 224 -11.11 -4.02 6.47
CA LEU A 224 -10.11 -4.95 7.02
C LEU A 224 -9.15 -4.26 8.01
N LEU A 225 -8.61 -3.11 7.63
CA LEU A 225 -7.68 -2.36 8.47
C LEU A 225 -8.35 -1.82 9.74
N ALA A 226 -9.62 -1.40 9.67
CA ALA A 226 -10.39 -0.97 10.83
C ALA A 226 -10.65 -2.13 11.82
N GLU A 227 -10.70 -3.37 11.32
CA GLU A 227 -10.81 -4.61 12.10
C GLU A 227 -9.45 -5.16 12.56
N GLY A 228 -8.37 -4.44 12.31
CA GLY A 228 -7.02 -4.86 12.68
C GLY A 228 -6.42 -5.95 11.79
N ILE A 229 -7.00 -6.23 10.63
CA ILE A 229 -6.58 -7.27 9.68
C ILE A 229 -5.70 -6.66 8.59
N GLY A 230 -4.50 -7.22 8.39
CA GLY A 230 -3.57 -6.86 7.32
C GLY A 230 -2.21 -6.39 7.81
N ASP A 231 -1.16 -6.96 7.23
CA ASP A 231 0.24 -6.68 7.57
C ASP A 231 0.99 -6.01 6.41
N THR A 232 0.61 -6.30 5.18
CA THR A 232 1.01 -5.59 3.98
C THR A 232 -0.20 -5.34 3.10
N MET A 233 -0.19 -4.28 2.30
CA MET A 233 -1.31 -3.95 1.43
C MET A 233 -0.86 -3.56 0.02
N ARG A 234 -1.73 -3.82 -0.98
CA ARG A 234 -1.61 -3.27 -2.32
C ARG A 234 -2.97 -2.82 -2.82
N VAL A 235 -3.04 -1.57 -3.23
CA VAL A 235 -4.11 -1.06 -4.10
C VAL A 235 -3.81 -1.50 -5.53
N SER A 236 -4.79 -1.96 -6.29
CA SER A 236 -4.61 -2.40 -7.68
C SER A 236 -5.47 -1.54 -8.60
N LEU A 237 -4.84 -0.75 -9.46
CA LEU A 237 -5.50 0.20 -10.35
C LEU A 237 -5.07 0.00 -11.80
N THR A 238 -6.00 0.23 -12.72
CA THR A 238 -5.68 0.44 -14.14
C THR A 238 -5.22 1.89 -14.32
N ALA A 239 -4.02 2.19 -13.77
CA ALA A 239 -3.38 3.51 -13.76
C ALA A 239 -1.85 3.37 -13.56
N ASP A 240 -1.13 4.50 -13.46
CA ASP A 240 0.29 4.47 -13.07
C ASP A 240 0.43 3.86 -11.67
N PRO A 241 1.35 2.90 -11.45
CA PRO A 241 1.55 2.26 -10.15
C PRO A 241 1.89 3.23 -8.99
N VAL A 242 2.37 4.43 -9.28
CA VAL A 242 2.58 5.49 -8.28
C VAL A 242 1.26 5.88 -7.62
N GLU A 243 0.16 5.90 -8.37
CA GLU A 243 -1.18 6.20 -7.83
C GLU A 243 -1.66 5.12 -6.85
N GLU A 244 -1.28 3.85 -7.07
CA GLU A 244 -1.57 2.77 -6.11
C GLU A 244 -0.97 3.07 -4.72
N VAL A 245 0.28 3.58 -4.70
CA VAL A 245 0.98 3.94 -3.46
C VAL A 245 0.34 5.14 -2.78
N ARG A 246 -0.03 6.18 -3.56
CA ARG A 246 -0.73 7.36 -3.05
C ARG A 246 -2.05 6.99 -2.38
N VAL A 247 -2.90 6.25 -3.08
CA VAL A 247 -4.19 5.79 -2.55
C VAL A 247 -3.99 4.91 -1.30
N ALA A 248 -2.99 4.05 -1.28
CA ALA A 248 -2.70 3.23 -0.10
C ALA A 248 -2.42 4.10 1.14
N TYR A 249 -1.61 5.16 1.00
CA TYR A 249 -1.33 6.07 2.12
C TYR A 249 -2.55 6.91 2.50
N GLU A 250 -3.40 7.32 1.56
CA GLU A 250 -4.65 8.02 1.90
C GLU A 250 -5.58 7.13 2.74
N ILE A 251 -5.71 5.83 2.39
CA ILE A 251 -6.48 4.87 3.20
C ILE A 251 -5.87 4.75 4.61
N LEU A 252 -4.55 4.58 4.72
CA LEU A 252 -3.87 4.44 6.00
C LEU A 252 -3.99 5.70 6.87
N LYS A 253 -3.91 6.89 6.27
CA LYS A 253 -4.10 8.19 6.94
C LYS A 253 -5.53 8.35 7.45
N ALA A 254 -6.52 8.11 6.58
CA ALA A 254 -7.94 8.24 6.94
C ALA A 254 -8.32 7.37 8.16
N LEU A 255 -7.71 6.19 8.29
CA LEU A 255 -7.91 5.28 9.42
C LEU A 255 -6.96 5.55 10.60
N LYS A 256 -6.06 6.52 10.50
CA LYS A 256 -5.00 6.80 11.51
C LYS A 256 -4.10 5.59 11.81
N VAL A 257 -4.02 4.61 10.90
CA VAL A 257 -3.15 3.42 11.01
C VAL A 257 -1.69 3.79 10.80
N ARG A 258 -1.42 4.63 9.79
CA ARG A 258 -0.11 5.22 9.52
C ARG A 258 -0.27 6.64 9.01
N GLN A 259 0.69 7.49 9.36
CA GLN A 259 0.76 8.87 8.90
C GLN A 259 1.97 9.02 7.97
N ARG A 260 1.76 9.59 6.79
CA ARG A 260 2.81 9.97 5.84
C ARG A 260 2.31 11.11 4.96
N GLY A 261 3.14 12.13 4.81
CA GLY A 261 2.85 13.28 3.96
C GLY A 261 1.78 14.21 4.52
N VAL A 262 1.40 15.16 3.72
CA VAL A 262 0.41 16.17 4.10
C VAL A 262 -1.00 15.57 4.09
N ASN A 263 -1.75 15.87 5.14
CA ASN A 263 -3.19 15.60 5.20
C ASN A 263 -3.93 16.92 4.97
N ILE A 264 -4.57 17.04 3.82
CA ILE A 264 -5.32 18.26 3.47
C ILE A 264 -6.77 18.12 3.95
N ILE A 265 -7.21 19.09 4.74
CA ILE A 265 -8.60 19.27 5.15
C ILE A 265 -9.13 20.47 4.37
N SER A 266 -10.12 20.26 3.49
CA SER A 266 -10.78 21.34 2.78
C SER A 266 -12.29 21.27 2.94
N CYS A 267 -12.94 22.43 3.06
CA CYS A 267 -14.38 22.47 3.11
C CYS A 267 -14.99 22.23 1.72
N PRO A 268 -16.20 21.63 1.65
CA PRO A 268 -16.92 21.54 0.39
C PRO A 268 -17.32 22.94 -0.10
N THR A 269 -17.39 23.11 -1.41
CA THR A 269 -17.91 24.35 -1.99
C THR A 269 -19.38 24.55 -1.60
N CYS A 270 -19.70 25.75 -1.10
CA CYS A 270 -21.07 26.14 -0.76
C CYS A 270 -21.33 27.61 -1.09
N GLY A 271 -22.56 28.10 -0.95
CA GLY A 271 -22.92 29.51 -1.25
C GLY A 271 -22.20 30.58 -0.42
N ARG A 272 -21.41 30.19 0.58
CA ARG A 272 -20.59 31.10 1.39
C ARG A 272 -19.13 31.18 0.92
N THR A 273 -18.74 30.38 -0.08
CA THR A 273 -17.38 30.41 -0.61
C THR A 273 -17.11 31.70 -1.33
N GLU A 274 -16.05 32.42 -0.94
CA GLU A 274 -15.69 33.76 -1.45
C GLU A 274 -14.43 33.74 -2.33
N ILE A 275 -13.75 32.58 -2.45
CA ILE A 275 -12.51 32.37 -3.22
C ILE A 275 -12.63 31.14 -4.14
N ASN A 276 -11.71 31.00 -5.10
CA ASN A 276 -11.58 29.77 -5.89
C ASN A 276 -10.96 28.65 -5.05
N ILE A 277 -11.72 28.08 -4.11
CA ILE A 277 -11.23 27.05 -3.19
C ILE A 277 -10.81 25.76 -3.90
N ILE A 278 -11.49 25.39 -4.99
CA ILE A 278 -11.16 24.17 -5.74
C ILE A 278 -9.75 24.26 -6.31
N GLY A 279 -9.47 25.33 -7.05
CA GLY A 279 -8.15 25.56 -7.63
C GLY A 279 -7.07 25.71 -6.57
N LEU A 280 -7.36 26.43 -5.48
CA LEU A 280 -6.43 26.64 -4.38
C LEU A 280 -6.09 25.32 -3.66
N ALA A 281 -7.08 24.47 -3.34
CA ALA A 281 -6.84 23.20 -2.69
C ALA A 281 -6.02 22.26 -3.57
N GLN A 282 -6.34 22.16 -4.87
CA GLN A 282 -5.60 21.34 -5.83
C GLN A 282 -4.14 21.82 -6.01
N GLU A 283 -3.93 23.13 -6.06
CA GLU A 283 -2.59 23.72 -6.15
C GLU A 283 -1.76 23.40 -4.91
N VAL A 284 -2.32 23.62 -3.72
CA VAL A 284 -1.66 23.33 -2.45
C VAL A 284 -1.32 21.84 -2.36
N GLU A 285 -2.27 20.95 -2.67
CA GLU A 285 -2.06 19.50 -2.67
C GLU A 285 -0.90 19.10 -3.59
N LYS A 286 -0.91 19.62 -4.83
CA LYS A 286 0.14 19.32 -5.81
C LYS A 286 1.52 19.82 -5.35
N ARG A 287 1.59 21.02 -4.82
CA ARG A 287 2.86 21.63 -4.39
C ARG A 287 3.44 20.95 -3.14
N LEU A 288 2.58 20.45 -2.24
CA LEU A 288 2.98 19.76 -1.01
C LEU A 288 3.16 18.25 -1.17
N ALA A 289 2.91 17.67 -2.35
CA ALA A 289 2.98 16.23 -2.58
C ALA A 289 4.37 15.61 -2.33
N HIS A 290 5.44 16.40 -2.36
CA HIS A 290 6.82 15.96 -2.10
C HIS A 290 7.14 15.80 -0.61
N ILE A 291 6.34 16.38 0.28
CA ILE A 291 6.54 16.33 1.73
C ILE A 291 6.18 14.94 2.26
N LYS A 292 7.10 14.34 3.01
CA LYS A 292 6.93 13.00 3.60
C LYS A 292 6.53 13.07 5.08
N GLU A 293 6.81 14.17 5.73
CA GLU A 293 6.51 14.43 7.13
C GLU A 293 5.00 14.55 7.35
N PRO A 294 4.45 13.94 8.40
CA PRO A 294 3.03 14.06 8.70
C PRO A 294 2.70 15.47 9.20
N ILE A 295 1.89 16.18 8.41
CA ILE A 295 1.38 17.51 8.74
C ILE A 295 -0.07 17.65 8.23
N THR A 296 -0.93 18.26 9.03
CA THR A 296 -2.31 18.56 8.64
C THR A 296 -2.42 20.01 8.23
N VAL A 297 -2.90 20.25 7.01
CA VAL A 297 -3.06 21.57 6.39
C VAL A 297 -4.53 21.79 6.07
N ALA A 298 -5.08 22.93 6.46
CA ALA A 298 -6.46 23.28 6.20
C ALA A 298 -6.58 24.33 5.10
N VAL A 299 -7.52 24.13 4.15
CA VAL A 299 -7.86 25.07 3.09
C VAL A 299 -9.37 25.32 3.15
N MET A 300 -9.77 26.50 3.65
CA MET A 300 -11.17 26.85 3.90
C MET A 300 -11.64 28.00 3.02
N GLY A 301 -12.83 27.87 2.43
CA GLY A 301 -13.38 28.81 1.46
C GLY A 301 -14.05 30.05 2.07
N CYS A 302 -14.27 30.08 3.39
CA CYS A 302 -14.83 31.24 4.09
C CYS A 302 -14.34 31.32 5.52
N VAL A 303 -14.40 32.53 6.11
CA VAL A 303 -13.95 32.81 7.48
C VAL A 303 -14.96 32.36 8.55
N VAL A 304 -16.19 32.00 8.17
CA VAL A 304 -17.28 31.72 9.13
C VAL A 304 -17.03 30.43 9.89
N ASN A 305 -16.78 29.34 9.18
CA ASN A 305 -16.56 28.01 9.77
C ASN A 305 -15.08 27.59 9.76
N GLY A 306 -14.27 28.27 8.91
CA GLY A 306 -12.88 27.88 8.66
C GLY A 306 -12.04 27.70 9.93
N PRO A 307 -11.97 28.69 10.83
CA PRO A 307 -11.18 28.55 12.07
C PRO A 307 -11.67 27.47 13.02
N GLY A 308 -12.97 27.17 13.04
CA GLY A 308 -13.55 26.12 13.90
C GLY A 308 -13.27 24.72 13.40
N GLU A 309 -13.52 24.45 12.11
CA GLU A 309 -13.31 23.14 11.48
C GLU A 309 -11.82 22.80 11.31
N ALA A 310 -10.99 23.83 11.19
CA ALA A 310 -9.55 23.71 11.00
C ALA A 310 -8.72 23.82 12.29
N ARG A 311 -9.36 23.90 13.47
CA ARG A 311 -8.66 24.06 14.75
C ARG A 311 -7.62 22.98 15.01
N GLU A 312 -7.89 21.74 14.58
CA GLU A 312 -7.00 20.59 14.72
C GLU A 312 -5.87 20.56 13.67
N ALA A 313 -5.90 21.48 12.68
CA ALA A 313 -4.83 21.56 11.69
C ALA A 313 -3.60 22.25 12.28
N HIS A 314 -2.40 21.80 11.87
CA HIS A 314 -1.16 22.47 12.26
C HIS A 314 -1.10 23.88 11.70
N ILE A 315 -1.59 24.05 10.47
CA ILE A 315 -1.64 25.32 9.75
C ILE A 315 -2.77 25.30 8.73
N GLY A 316 -3.32 26.48 8.40
CA GLY A 316 -4.32 26.57 7.35
C GLY A 316 -4.62 27.99 6.96
N ILE A 317 -5.45 28.10 5.93
CA ILE A 317 -6.00 29.37 5.43
C ILE A 317 -7.52 29.31 5.38
N ALA A 318 -8.14 30.48 5.60
CA ALA A 318 -9.56 30.69 5.41
C ALA A 318 -9.76 31.89 4.48
N GLY A 319 -10.42 31.66 3.33
CA GLY A 319 -10.68 32.72 2.33
C GLY A 319 -11.75 33.70 2.73
N GLY A 320 -11.68 34.91 2.19
CA GLY A 320 -12.67 35.99 2.26
C GLY A 320 -12.56 36.87 1.02
N LYS A 321 -13.43 37.89 0.86
CA LYS A 321 -13.44 38.74 -0.33
C LYS A 321 -12.10 39.46 -0.53
N GLY A 322 -11.31 39.01 -1.49
CA GLY A 322 -10.01 39.60 -1.85
C GLY A 322 -8.90 39.39 -0.82
N VAL A 323 -9.20 38.75 0.30
CA VAL A 323 -8.25 38.49 1.40
C VAL A 323 -8.52 37.13 2.04
N GLY A 324 -7.52 36.60 2.72
CA GLY A 324 -7.65 35.40 3.55
C GLY A 324 -6.93 35.56 4.88
N LEU A 325 -7.18 34.60 5.77
CA LEU A 325 -6.56 34.53 7.08
C LEU A 325 -5.67 33.28 7.13
N LEU A 326 -4.40 33.46 7.49
CA LEU A 326 -3.52 32.38 7.89
C LEU A 326 -3.72 32.11 9.38
N PHE A 327 -3.86 30.84 9.74
CA PHE A 327 -3.93 30.41 11.14
C PHE A 327 -2.99 29.24 11.40
N LYS A 328 -2.48 29.17 12.62
CA LYS A 328 -1.67 28.04 13.15
C LYS A 328 -2.34 27.55 14.43
N HIS A 329 -2.58 26.25 14.53
CA HIS A 329 -3.26 25.63 15.69
C HIS A 329 -4.54 26.36 16.13
N GLY A 330 -5.33 26.83 15.15
CA GLY A 330 -6.58 27.54 15.38
C GLY A 330 -6.46 29.03 15.68
N GLU A 331 -5.26 29.58 15.84
CA GLU A 331 -5.02 31.01 16.10
C GLU A 331 -4.68 31.76 14.81
N ILE A 332 -5.32 32.90 14.59
CA ILE A 332 -5.06 33.75 13.41
C ILE A 332 -3.70 34.41 13.57
N VAL A 333 -2.80 34.14 12.61
CA VAL A 333 -1.42 34.66 12.60
C VAL A 333 -1.28 35.88 11.68
N LYS A 334 -1.94 35.84 10.52
CA LYS A 334 -1.73 36.88 9.49
C LYS A 334 -2.94 36.98 8.58
N LYS A 335 -3.20 38.24 8.11
CA LYS A 335 -4.08 38.54 6.98
C LYS A 335 -3.26 38.55 5.70
N ILE A 336 -3.77 37.93 4.62
CA ILE A 336 -3.05 37.67 3.36
C ILE A 336 -3.95 38.05 2.19
N ASP A 337 -3.39 38.65 1.15
CA ASP A 337 -4.11 38.86 -0.10
C ASP A 337 -4.46 37.55 -0.78
N GLU A 338 -5.64 37.45 -1.39
CA GLU A 338 -6.13 36.21 -2.01
C GLU A 338 -5.14 35.60 -2.99
N LYS A 339 -4.48 36.41 -3.82
CA LYS A 339 -3.48 35.97 -4.82
C LYS A 339 -2.25 35.30 -4.23
N ASP A 340 -1.91 35.56 -2.98
CA ASP A 340 -0.69 35.09 -2.30
C ASP A 340 -0.98 33.90 -1.35
N LEU A 341 -2.25 33.44 -1.25
CA LEU A 341 -2.66 32.42 -0.29
C LEU A 341 -1.90 31.12 -0.46
N ALA A 342 -1.76 30.61 -1.69
CA ALA A 342 -1.05 29.35 -1.96
C ALA A 342 0.43 29.46 -1.62
N ASP A 343 1.09 30.55 -2.06
CA ASP A 343 2.52 30.76 -1.87
C ASP A 343 2.90 30.86 -0.39
N ILE A 344 2.13 31.63 0.35
CA ILE A 344 2.38 31.81 1.79
C ILE A 344 2.09 30.54 2.55
N LEU A 345 0.98 29.83 2.26
CA LEU A 345 0.65 28.58 2.94
C LEU A 345 1.72 27.51 2.68
N VAL A 346 2.12 27.30 1.44
CA VAL A 346 3.17 26.35 1.07
C VAL A 346 4.49 26.69 1.75
N GLY A 347 4.93 27.95 1.68
CA GLY A 347 6.16 28.40 2.32
C GLY A 347 6.17 28.21 3.85
N GLU A 348 5.04 28.44 4.51
CA GLU A 348 4.94 28.22 5.96
C GLU A 348 4.91 26.72 6.32
N VAL A 349 4.28 25.87 5.48
CA VAL A 349 4.33 24.41 5.65
C VAL A 349 5.77 23.92 5.53
N GLU A 350 6.52 24.36 4.52
CA GLU A 350 7.92 23.98 4.32
C GLU A 350 8.81 24.43 5.49
N LYS A 351 8.57 25.60 6.07
CA LYS A 351 9.27 26.05 7.29
C LYS A 351 9.01 25.10 8.46
N ILE A 352 7.74 24.74 8.73
CA ILE A 352 7.38 23.80 9.80
C ILE A 352 8.07 22.45 9.60
N VAL A 353 8.12 21.97 8.37
CA VAL A 353 8.80 20.70 8.04
C VAL A 353 10.30 20.79 8.29
N ASN A 354 10.93 21.88 7.88
CA ASN A 354 12.37 22.09 8.08
C ASN A 354 12.75 22.25 9.57
N GLU A 355 11.91 22.95 10.35
CA GLU A 355 12.08 23.06 11.80
C GLU A 355 11.98 21.69 12.50
N LYS A 356 11.03 20.84 12.10
CA LYS A 356 10.92 19.47 12.62
C LYS A 356 12.17 18.63 12.29
N LYS A 357 12.74 18.79 11.11
CA LYS A 357 13.99 18.08 10.71
C LYS A 357 15.19 18.54 11.51
N SER A 358 15.34 19.84 11.73
CA SER A 358 16.45 20.42 12.52
C SER A 358 16.34 20.10 14.01
N GLY A 359 15.11 20.07 14.57
CA GLY A 359 14.88 19.71 15.98
C GLY A 359 15.03 18.21 16.28
N ALA A 360 14.84 17.32 15.31
CA ALA A 360 15.06 15.88 15.46
C ALA A 360 16.54 15.46 15.43
N GLY A 361 17.44 16.37 15.04
CA GLY A 361 18.91 16.13 15.03
C GLY A 361 19.62 16.47 16.35
N SER A 362 18.87 16.90 17.38
CA SER A 362 19.42 17.38 18.66
C SER A 362 19.02 16.53 19.88
N GLN A 363 18.61 15.26 19.66
CA GLN A 363 18.35 14.31 20.77
C GLN A 363 19.18 13.05 20.63
#